data_ca975364655cc6a31589406cad7947b9
#
_entry.id   ca975364655cc6a31589406cad7947b9
#
_cell.length_a   1.000
_cell.length_b   1.000
_cell.length_c   1.000
_cell.angle_alpha   90.00
_cell.angle_beta   90.00
_cell.angle_gamma   90.00
#
_symmetry.space_group_name_H-M   'P 1'
#
loop_
_entity.id
_entity.type
_entity.pdbx_description
1 polymer ?
#
loop_
_entity_poly.entity_id
_entity_poly.type
_entity_poly.pdbx_seq_one_letter_code
_entity_poly.pdbx_strand_id
1 'polypeptide(L)'
;MKLILNEEQNYLKETALSFVSEKTPVSHLRELRDSDDQLCWDKEIWSEMVKLGWSGILIPEEYGGSNFGLTGMSVILQECGKTLTPSPLFASGVLGASAFTMFGSEEQKQNYLSKIASGELTTALAIDENSHHNPNICEFKAVKDGSNYILSGKKIFVIDGASADIIIVVARTSGEDDDAGGLSMFIVESNNININKVKLDMADSRNYANITFNDVSVDQSMILGEIDMGLEP
;
A
#
# COMPACT_ATOMS: atom_id res chain seq x y z
N MET A 1 -10.25 22.51 -10.41
CA MET A 1 -10.59 21.10 -10.66
C MET A 1 -11.97 21.07 -11.34
N LYS A 2 -12.10 20.44 -12.51
CA LYS A 2 -13.40 20.29 -13.17
C LYS A 2 -14.17 19.17 -12.46
N LEU A 3 -15.38 19.44 -11.97
CA LEU A 3 -16.27 18.46 -11.34
C LEU A 3 -16.96 17.53 -12.37
N ILE A 4 -16.80 17.83 -13.66
CA ILE A 4 -17.42 17.07 -14.76
C ILE A 4 -16.33 16.16 -15.34
N LEU A 5 -16.62 14.87 -15.38
CA LEU A 5 -15.76 13.87 -16.00
C LEU A 5 -15.68 14.11 -17.52
N ASN A 6 -14.52 13.90 -18.12
CA ASN A 6 -14.34 13.87 -19.56
C ASN A 6 -14.82 12.51 -20.13
N GLU A 7 -14.75 12.35 -21.46
CA GLU A 7 -15.22 11.13 -22.14
C GLU A 7 -14.44 9.88 -21.69
N GLU A 8 -13.11 9.97 -21.55
CA GLU A 8 -12.26 8.87 -21.13
C GLU A 8 -12.55 8.45 -19.67
N GLN A 9 -12.75 9.44 -18.79
CA GLN A 9 -13.10 9.19 -17.38
C GLN A 9 -14.50 8.59 -17.25
N ASN A 10 -15.46 8.99 -18.10
CA ASN A 10 -16.79 8.38 -18.15
C ASN A 10 -16.71 6.94 -18.64
N TYR A 11 -15.94 6.67 -19.69
CA TYR A 11 -15.71 5.32 -20.19
C TYR A 11 -15.09 4.42 -19.12
N LEU A 12 -14.08 4.94 -18.40
CA LEU A 12 -13.45 4.24 -17.27
C LEU A 12 -14.47 3.92 -16.17
N LYS A 13 -15.35 4.86 -15.86
CA LYS A 13 -16.43 4.68 -14.88
C LYS A 13 -17.41 3.58 -15.29
N GLU A 14 -17.85 3.58 -16.55
CA GLU A 14 -18.77 2.56 -17.09
C GLU A 14 -18.12 1.18 -17.06
N THR A 15 -16.85 1.09 -17.43
CA THR A 15 -16.06 -0.15 -17.35
C THR A 15 -15.95 -0.64 -15.91
N ALA A 16 -15.62 0.24 -14.97
CA ALA A 16 -15.52 -0.10 -13.56
C ALA A 16 -16.86 -0.56 -12.98
N LEU A 17 -17.95 0.18 -13.29
CA LEU A 17 -19.31 -0.18 -12.86
C LEU A 17 -19.72 -1.57 -13.37
N SER A 18 -19.50 -1.84 -14.66
CA SER A 18 -19.81 -3.16 -15.25
C SER A 18 -19.04 -4.27 -14.57
N PHE A 19 -17.72 -4.08 -14.43
CA PHE A 19 -16.83 -5.05 -13.80
C PHE A 19 -17.26 -5.38 -12.36
N VAL A 20 -17.42 -4.38 -11.49
CA VAL A 20 -17.73 -4.63 -10.08
C VAL A 20 -19.13 -5.20 -9.88
N SER A 21 -20.08 -4.80 -10.73
CA SER A 21 -21.45 -5.32 -10.67
C SER A 21 -21.54 -6.80 -11.05
N GLU A 22 -20.74 -7.23 -12.02
CA GLU A 22 -20.70 -8.61 -12.51
C GLU A 22 -19.81 -9.49 -11.64
N LYS A 23 -18.58 -9.03 -11.33
CA LYS A 23 -17.51 -9.87 -10.77
C LYS A 23 -17.44 -9.82 -9.25
N THR A 24 -17.79 -8.67 -8.65
CA THR A 24 -17.64 -8.47 -7.20
C THR A 24 -18.90 -7.89 -6.55
N PRO A 25 -20.06 -8.53 -6.73
CA PRO A 25 -21.26 -8.16 -5.97
C PRO A 25 -20.99 -8.31 -4.47
N VAL A 26 -21.77 -7.65 -3.60
CA VAL A 26 -21.60 -7.70 -2.14
C VAL A 26 -21.58 -9.15 -1.57
N SER A 27 -22.23 -10.10 -2.26
CA SER A 27 -22.17 -11.53 -1.90
C SER A 27 -20.73 -12.07 -1.96
N HIS A 28 -19.91 -11.60 -2.92
CA HIS A 28 -18.50 -12.01 -3.05
C HIS A 28 -17.68 -11.62 -1.81
N LEU A 29 -17.84 -10.39 -1.28
CA LEU A 29 -17.20 -10.01 -0.02
C LEU A 29 -17.62 -10.92 1.13
N ARG A 30 -18.93 -11.28 1.22
CA ARG A 30 -19.43 -12.16 2.27
C ARG A 30 -18.85 -13.58 2.17
N GLU A 31 -18.72 -14.11 0.97
CA GLU A 31 -18.09 -15.40 0.70
C GLU A 31 -16.61 -15.40 1.13
N LEU A 32 -15.84 -14.36 0.78
CA LEU A 32 -14.44 -14.19 1.21
C LEU A 32 -14.33 -14.07 2.74
N ARG A 33 -15.17 -13.26 3.37
CA ARG A 33 -15.19 -13.11 4.82
C ARG A 33 -15.45 -14.45 5.54
N ASP A 34 -16.40 -15.23 5.02
CA ASP A 34 -16.87 -16.46 5.65
C ASP A 34 -15.98 -17.68 5.29
N SER A 35 -15.01 -17.51 4.36
CA SER A 35 -14.10 -18.57 3.89
C SER A 35 -12.85 -18.77 4.75
N ASP A 36 -12.61 -17.96 5.78
CA ASP A 36 -11.36 -17.92 6.56
C ASP A 36 -10.08 -17.67 5.71
N ASP A 37 -10.23 -17.16 4.48
CA ASP A 37 -9.09 -16.84 3.63
C ASP A 37 -8.27 -15.69 4.24
N GLN A 38 -6.97 -15.96 4.43
CA GLN A 38 -6.04 -14.98 5.00
C GLN A 38 -5.78 -13.78 4.08
N LEU A 39 -5.98 -13.94 2.77
CA LEU A 39 -5.82 -12.85 1.81
C LEU A 39 -6.94 -11.81 1.92
N CYS A 40 -8.18 -12.24 2.21
CA CYS A 40 -9.39 -11.42 2.18
C CYS A 40 -9.66 -10.72 0.83
N TRP A 41 -9.07 -11.21 -0.25
CA TRP A 41 -9.31 -10.78 -1.63
C TRP A 41 -9.02 -11.92 -2.61
N ASP A 42 -9.63 -11.87 -3.78
CA ASP A 42 -9.57 -12.92 -4.78
C ASP A 42 -8.45 -12.63 -5.80
N LYS A 43 -7.56 -13.61 -6.00
CA LYS A 43 -6.42 -13.50 -6.93
C LYS A 43 -6.85 -13.40 -8.40
N GLU A 44 -7.93 -14.07 -8.78
CA GLU A 44 -8.45 -14.02 -10.15
C GLU A 44 -9.04 -12.64 -10.43
N ILE A 45 -9.85 -12.13 -9.51
CA ILE A 45 -10.39 -10.76 -9.57
C ILE A 45 -9.25 -9.72 -9.63
N TRP A 46 -8.23 -9.87 -8.78
CA TRP A 46 -7.05 -9.00 -8.84
C TRP A 46 -6.36 -9.05 -10.19
N SER A 47 -6.15 -10.25 -10.74
CA SER A 47 -5.56 -10.42 -12.08
C SER A 47 -6.38 -9.73 -13.18
N GLU A 48 -7.72 -9.79 -13.10
CA GLU A 48 -8.59 -9.09 -14.05
C GLU A 48 -8.50 -7.56 -13.89
N MET A 49 -8.45 -7.03 -12.67
CA MET A 49 -8.23 -5.60 -12.41
C MET A 49 -6.89 -5.12 -12.98
N VAL A 50 -5.83 -5.92 -12.83
CA VAL A 50 -4.51 -5.65 -13.40
C VAL A 50 -4.56 -5.62 -14.93
N LYS A 51 -5.25 -6.56 -15.58
CA LYS A 51 -5.44 -6.56 -17.04
C LYS A 51 -6.19 -5.33 -17.54
N LEU A 52 -7.06 -4.75 -16.72
CA LEU A 52 -7.72 -3.48 -17.00
C LEU A 52 -6.83 -2.25 -16.75
N GLY A 53 -5.59 -2.45 -16.29
CA GLY A 53 -4.61 -1.40 -16.03
C GLY A 53 -4.82 -0.63 -14.72
N TRP A 54 -5.69 -1.11 -13.82
CA TRP A 54 -6.07 -0.35 -12.63
C TRP A 54 -4.94 -0.25 -11.61
N SER A 55 -4.12 -1.30 -11.47
CA SER A 55 -2.93 -1.30 -10.59
C SER A 55 -1.90 -0.25 -10.98
N GLY A 56 -1.79 0.04 -12.29
CA GLY A 56 -0.82 0.98 -12.86
C GLY A 56 -1.38 2.36 -13.19
N ILE A 57 -2.62 2.68 -12.80
CA ILE A 57 -3.31 3.91 -13.27
C ILE A 57 -2.64 5.21 -12.82
N LEU A 58 -1.95 5.19 -11.66
CA LEU A 58 -1.17 6.31 -11.14
C LEU A 58 0.32 6.25 -11.50
N ILE A 59 0.78 5.11 -12.00
CA ILE A 59 2.19 4.86 -12.31
C ILE A 59 2.53 5.51 -13.66
N PRO A 60 3.69 6.20 -13.78
CA PRO A 60 4.16 6.73 -15.05
C PRO A 60 4.32 5.65 -16.13
N GLU A 61 4.13 6.03 -17.41
CA GLU A 61 4.19 5.11 -18.55
C GLU A 61 5.54 4.41 -18.69
N GLU A 62 6.63 5.11 -18.34
CA GLU A 62 8.00 4.60 -18.38
C GLU A 62 8.23 3.41 -17.42
N TYR A 63 7.36 3.24 -16.41
CA TYR A 63 7.37 2.12 -15.47
C TYR A 63 6.18 1.16 -15.69
N GLY A 64 5.53 1.22 -16.87
CA GLY A 64 4.46 0.30 -17.23
C GLY A 64 3.07 0.68 -16.77
N GLY A 65 2.88 1.90 -16.25
CA GLY A 65 1.57 2.44 -15.89
C GLY A 65 0.92 3.22 -17.03
N SER A 66 -0.19 3.91 -16.73
CA SER A 66 -0.91 4.75 -17.70
C SER A 66 -0.91 6.23 -17.36
N ASN A 67 -0.40 6.61 -16.19
CA ASN A 67 -0.39 7.99 -15.69
C ASN A 67 -1.71 8.76 -15.86
N PHE A 68 -2.82 8.04 -15.72
CA PHE A 68 -4.18 8.59 -15.93
C PHE A 68 -4.58 9.58 -14.82
N GLY A 69 -3.90 9.51 -13.68
CA GLY A 69 -4.02 10.44 -12.57
C GLY A 69 -5.09 10.10 -11.55
N LEU A 70 -5.10 10.88 -10.46
CA LEU A 70 -5.95 10.63 -9.28
C LEU A 70 -7.45 10.65 -9.59
N THR A 71 -7.90 11.45 -10.57
CA THR A 71 -9.32 11.46 -10.96
C THR A 71 -9.75 10.10 -11.52
N GLY A 72 -8.91 9.47 -12.36
CA GLY A 72 -9.20 8.13 -12.88
C GLY A 72 -9.23 7.09 -11.77
N MET A 73 -8.25 7.08 -10.88
CA MET A 73 -8.24 6.18 -9.72
C MET A 73 -9.47 6.39 -8.83
N SER A 74 -9.87 7.64 -8.57
CA SER A 74 -11.04 7.95 -7.73
C SER A 74 -12.34 7.41 -8.31
N VAL A 75 -12.49 7.44 -9.64
CA VAL A 75 -13.64 6.88 -10.35
C VAL A 75 -13.74 5.37 -10.15
N ILE A 76 -12.62 4.65 -10.29
CA ILE A 76 -12.56 3.20 -10.05
C ILE A 76 -12.91 2.88 -8.60
N LEU A 77 -12.25 3.54 -7.64
CA LEU A 77 -12.48 3.30 -6.21
C LEU A 77 -13.91 3.64 -5.79
N GLN A 78 -14.54 4.64 -6.42
CA GLN A 78 -15.96 4.96 -6.18
C GLN A 78 -16.88 3.79 -6.59
N GLU A 79 -16.62 3.17 -7.74
CA GLU A 79 -17.41 2.02 -8.19
C GLU A 79 -17.12 0.78 -7.32
N CYS A 80 -15.85 0.50 -6.99
CA CYS A 80 -15.48 -0.55 -6.04
C CYS A 80 -16.16 -0.38 -4.66
N GLY A 81 -16.29 0.87 -4.20
CA GLY A 81 -16.96 1.16 -2.93
C GLY A 81 -18.44 0.82 -2.90
N LYS A 82 -19.14 0.87 -4.04
CA LYS A 82 -20.58 0.53 -4.13
C LYS A 82 -20.85 -0.95 -3.87
N THR A 83 -19.90 -1.80 -4.22
CA THR A 83 -19.99 -3.27 -4.05
C THR A 83 -19.10 -3.79 -2.91
N LEU A 84 -18.38 -2.87 -2.21
CA LEU A 84 -17.43 -3.20 -1.16
C LEU A 84 -16.32 -4.15 -1.66
N THR A 85 -15.88 -3.97 -2.89
CA THR A 85 -14.91 -4.84 -3.58
C THR A 85 -13.59 -4.94 -2.82
N PRO A 86 -13.21 -6.11 -2.28
CA PRO A 86 -11.94 -6.30 -1.62
C PRO A 86 -10.83 -6.50 -2.66
N SER A 87 -9.76 -5.72 -2.55
CA SER A 87 -8.58 -5.85 -3.44
C SER A 87 -7.41 -5.07 -2.87
N PRO A 88 -6.16 -5.39 -3.24
CA PRO A 88 -4.98 -4.62 -2.86
C PRO A 88 -4.84 -3.29 -3.64
N LEU A 89 -5.84 -2.90 -4.42
CA LEU A 89 -5.78 -1.72 -5.30
C LEU A 89 -5.45 -0.43 -4.55
N PHE A 90 -6.05 -0.21 -3.36
CA PHE A 90 -5.78 1.00 -2.59
C PHE A 90 -4.38 0.99 -1.98
N ALA A 91 -3.97 -0.08 -1.30
CA ALA A 91 -2.67 -0.14 -0.66
C ALA A 91 -1.53 -0.17 -1.69
N SER A 92 -1.67 -0.91 -2.79
CA SER A 92 -0.62 -1.05 -3.80
C SER A 92 -0.72 0.02 -4.88
N GLY A 93 -1.87 0.17 -5.52
CA GLY A 93 -2.06 1.08 -6.65
C GLY A 93 -2.15 2.55 -6.28
N VAL A 94 -2.48 2.88 -5.01
CA VAL A 94 -2.47 4.27 -4.53
C VAL A 94 -1.30 4.51 -3.59
N LEU A 95 -1.27 3.88 -2.41
CA LEU A 95 -0.29 4.22 -1.37
C LEU A 95 1.13 3.83 -1.80
N GLY A 96 1.35 2.57 -2.17
CA GLY A 96 2.67 2.09 -2.58
C GLY A 96 3.16 2.73 -3.86
N ALA A 97 2.31 2.79 -4.89
CA ALA A 97 2.66 3.43 -6.16
C ALA A 97 3.04 4.91 -5.96
N SER A 98 2.28 5.66 -5.14
CA SER A 98 2.60 7.05 -4.83
C SER A 98 3.91 7.19 -4.05
N ALA A 99 4.15 6.34 -3.04
CA ALA A 99 5.36 6.37 -2.24
C ALA A 99 6.61 6.15 -3.11
N PHE A 100 6.60 5.12 -3.97
CA PHE A 100 7.72 4.88 -4.89
C PHE A 100 7.87 5.97 -5.96
N THR A 101 6.77 6.48 -6.50
CA THR A 101 6.81 7.56 -7.52
C THR A 101 7.42 8.84 -6.95
N MET A 102 7.04 9.21 -5.72
CA MET A 102 7.48 10.47 -5.09
C MET A 102 8.89 10.38 -4.51
N PHE A 103 9.24 9.26 -3.88
CA PHE A 103 10.43 9.15 -3.05
C PHE A 103 11.44 8.12 -3.54
N GLY A 104 11.07 7.22 -4.44
CA GLY A 104 11.97 6.18 -4.94
C GLY A 104 13.14 6.72 -5.76
N SER A 105 14.33 6.12 -5.60
CA SER A 105 15.40 6.27 -6.57
C SER A 105 14.98 5.71 -7.94
N GLU A 106 15.65 6.09 -9.01
CA GLU A 106 15.34 5.54 -10.36
C GLU A 106 15.42 4.01 -10.40
N GLU A 107 16.36 3.42 -9.69
CA GLU A 107 16.49 1.97 -9.56
C GLU A 107 15.29 1.37 -8.82
N GLN A 108 14.87 1.99 -7.70
CA GLN A 108 13.69 1.57 -6.95
C GLN A 108 12.40 1.72 -7.77
N LYS A 109 12.21 2.84 -8.46
CA LYS A 109 11.06 3.05 -9.34
C LYS A 109 11.00 1.97 -10.42
N GLN A 110 12.10 1.74 -11.12
CA GLN A 110 12.15 0.71 -12.17
C GLN A 110 11.86 -0.69 -11.62
N ASN A 111 12.34 -1.01 -10.42
CA ASN A 111 12.19 -2.35 -9.84
C ASN A 111 10.79 -2.57 -9.22
N TYR A 112 10.23 -1.57 -8.53
CA TYR A 112 8.99 -1.74 -7.77
C TYR A 112 7.75 -1.29 -8.54
N LEU A 113 7.77 -0.14 -9.24
CA LEU A 113 6.59 0.37 -9.94
C LEU A 113 6.14 -0.56 -11.08
N SER A 114 7.08 -1.12 -11.84
CA SER A 114 6.75 -2.07 -12.90
C SER A 114 6.06 -3.33 -12.37
N LYS A 115 6.50 -3.84 -11.23
CA LYS A 115 5.89 -5.01 -10.58
C LYS A 115 4.52 -4.69 -9.95
N ILE A 116 4.34 -3.47 -9.43
CA ILE A 116 3.02 -3.01 -8.94
C ILE A 116 2.07 -2.88 -10.14
N ALA A 117 2.51 -2.27 -11.24
CA ALA A 117 1.70 -2.10 -12.45
C ALA A 117 1.27 -3.45 -13.05
N SER A 118 2.17 -4.44 -13.07
CA SER A 118 1.88 -5.80 -13.54
C SER A 118 1.11 -6.67 -12.53
N GLY A 119 0.91 -6.17 -11.29
CA GLY A 119 0.23 -6.92 -10.23
C GLY A 119 1.06 -8.05 -9.61
N GLU A 120 2.35 -8.16 -9.98
CA GLU A 120 3.27 -9.15 -9.43
C GLU A 120 3.67 -8.85 -7.99
N LEU A 121 3.55 -7.58 -7.57
CA LEU A 121 3.93 -7.10 -6.25
C LEU A 121 2.78 -6.33 -5.60
N THR A 122 2.46 -6.70 -4.37
CA THR A 122 1.55 -5.96 -3.51
C THR A 122 2.30 -5.27 -2.38
N THR A 123 1.81 -4.10 -1.97
CA THR A 123 2.46 -3.29 -0.93
C THR A 123 1.51 -2.91 0.18
N ALA A 124 2.07 -2.65 1.35
CA ALA A 124 1.38 -2.03 2.47
C ALA A 124 2.20 -0.86 3.01
N LEU A 125 1.52 0.20 3.47
CA LEU A 125 2.16 1.36 4.10
C LEU A 125 1.86 1.34 5.60
N ALA A 126 2.90 1.23 6.42
CA ALA A 126 2.84 1.06 7.87
C ALA A 126 3.30 2.35 8.58
N ILE A 127 2.34 3.14 9.09
CA ILE A 127 2.59 4.44 9.73
C ILE A 127 2.17 4.39 11.20
N ASP A 128 0.92 4.01 11.48
CA ASP A 128 0.30 4.18 12.78
C ASP A 128 0.81 3.19 13.84
N GLU A 129 0.93 3.70 15.07
CA GLU A 129 1.36 2.93 16.26
C GLU A 129 0.30 2.96 17.36
N ASN A 130 -0.60 3.92 17.33
CA ASN A 130 -1.64 4.16 18.31
C ASN A 130 -3.04 4.12 17.69
N SER A 131 -4.08 3.99 18.53
CA SER A 131 -5.48 3.95 18.10
C SER A 131 -5.98 5.25 17.46
N HIS A 132 -5.26 6.35 17.62
CA HIS A 132 -5.51 7.62 16.96
C HIS A 132 -4.42 7.89 15.95
N HIS A 133 -4.79 8.20 14.71
CA HIS A 133 -3.83 8.59 13.68
C HIS A 133 -3.06 9.84 14.11
N ASN A 134 -1.77 9.69 14.34
CA ASN A 134 -0.85 10.78 14.63
C ASN A 134 0.53 10.46 14.05
N PRO A 135 0.78 10.78 12.79
CA PRO A 135 2.00 10.43 12.10
C PRO A 135 3.26 11.12 12.65
N ASN A 136 3.10 12.18 13.45
CA ASN A 136 4.22 12.89 14.08
C ASN A 136 4.79 12.13 15.30
N ILE A 137 4.02 11.23 15.91
CA ILE A 137 4.51 10.40 17.02
C ILE A 137 4.95 9.06 16.45
N CYS A 138 6.24 8.75 16.57
CA CYS A 138 6.81 7.51 16.08
C CYS A 138 7.81 6.95 17.11
N GLU A 139 7.39 5.93 17.83
CA GLU A 139 8.20 5.16 18.78
C GLU A 139 8.98 4.02 18.09
N PHE A 140 8.55 3.64 16.89
CA PHE A 140 9.19 2.62 16.07
C PHE A 140 10.59 3.08 15.64
N LYS A 141 11.63 2.33 16.01
CA LYS A 141 13.04 2.75 15.84
C LYS A 141 13.67 2.09 14.62
N ALA A 142 14.54 2.86 13.97
CA ALA A 142 15.50 2.39 12.99
C ALA A 142 16.91 2.81 13.44
N VAL A 143 17.66 1.87 13.98
CA VAL A 143 19.00 2.12 14.52
C VAL A 143 20.06 1.71 13.51
N LYS A 144 20.97 2.62 13.17
CA LYS A 144 22.05 2.35 12.22
C LYS A 144 23.04 1.34 12.79
N ASP A 145 23.33 0.29 12.01
CA ASP A 145 24.32 -0.74 12.33
C ASP A 145 25.19 -1.00 11.09
N GLY A 146 26.34 -0.34 11.05
CA GLY A 146 27.24 -0.37 9.88
C GLY A 146 26.60 0.18 8.62
N SER A 147 26.44 -0.64 7.57
CA SER A 147 25.72 -0.32 6.34
C SER A 147 24.21 -0.58 6.43
N ASN A 148 23.75 -1.20 7.50
CA ASN A 148 22.37 -1.60 7.69
C ASN A 148 21.66 -0.69 8.70
N TYR A 149 20.34 -0.89 8.77
CA TYR A 149 19.47 -0.38 9.82
C TYR A 149 18.74 -1.55 10.49
N ILE A 150 18.63 -1.51 11.80
CA ILE A 150 17.87 -2.47 12.60
C ILE A 150 16.53 -1.84 12.95
N LEU A 151 15.45 -2.43 12.45
CA LEU A 151 14.10 -1.97 12.63
C LEU A 151 13.42 -2.73 13.76
N SER A 152 12.92 -2.00 14.77
CA SER A 152 12.26 -2.61 15.94
C SER A 152 11.06 -1.78 16.37
N GLY A 153 9.95 -2.46 16.67
CA GLY A 153 8.71 -1.83 17.14
C GLY A 153 7.46 -2.48 16.57
N LYS A 154 6.35 -1.76 16.68
CA LYS A 154 5.04 -2.26 16.24
C LYS A 154 4.31 -1.19 15.45
N LYS A 155 3.69 -1.60 14.35
CA LYS A 155 2.73 -0.82 13.58
C LYS A 155 1.36 -1.47 13.66
N ILE A 156 0.30 -0.66 13.71
CA ILE A 156 -1.07 -1.14 13.84
C ILE A 156 -1.95 -0.66 12.70
N PHE A 157 -3.07 -1.34 12.50
CA PHE A 157 -4.06 -1.04 11.47
C PHE A 157 -3.46 -0.89 10.06
N VAL A 158 -2.43 -1.67 9.74
CA VAL A 158 -1.79 -1.62 8.44
C VAL A 158 -2.71 -2.22 7.39
N ILE A 159 -3.17 -1.38 6.44
CA ILE A 159 -4.06 -1.79 5.35
C ILE A 159 -3.32 -2.79 4.45
N ASP A 160 -3.95 -3.92 4.14
CA ASP A 160 -3.41 -5.06 3.40
C ASP A 160 -2.12 -5.65 3.99
N GLY A 161 -1.79 -5.28 5.25
CA GLY A 161 -0.56 -5.66 5.91
C GLY A 161 -0.40 -7.16 6.19
N ALA A 162 -1.50 -7.92 6.27
CA ALA A 162 -1.41 -9.36 6.47
C ALA A 162 -0.90 -10.09 5.23
N SER A 163 -1.19 -9.60 4.01
CA SER A 163 -0.92 -10.29 2.75
C SER A 163 0.07 -9.58 1.80
N ALA A 164 0.43 -8.33 2.05
CA ALA A 164 1.37 -7.59 1.20
C ALA A 164 2.73 -8.30 1.09
N ASP A 165 3.35 -8.21 -0.08
CA ASP A 165 4.71 -8.73 -0.35
C ASP A 165 5.77 -7.80 0.24
N ILE A 166 5.53 -6.49 0.16
CA ILE A 166 6.43 -5.44 0.65
C ILE A 166 5.68 -4.55 1.65
N ILE A 167 6.36 -4.20 2.73
CA ILE A 167 5.90 -3.22 3.71
C ILE A 167 6.79 -1.99 3.61
N ILE A 168 6.21 -0.84 3.31
CA ILE A 168 6.86 0.46 3.46
C ILE A 168 6.58 0.91 4.89
N VAL A 169 7.62 1.00 5.72
CA VAL A 169 7.47 1.33 7.14
C VAL A 169 8.12 2.67 7.45
N VAL A 170 7.39 3.54 8.16
CA VAL A 170 7.92 4.79 8.72
C VAL A 170 8.57 4.48 10.06
N ALA A 171 9.80 4.93 10.25
CA ALA A 171 10.60 4.67 11.45
C ALA A 171 11.34 5.93 11.90
N ARG A 172 11.58 6.03 13.20
CA ARG A 172 12.41 7.07 13.84
C ARG A 172 13.87 6.73 13.66
N THR A 173 14.60 7.57 12.94
CA THR A 173 16.06 7.47 12.72
C THR A 173 16.86 8.45 13.57
N SER A 174 16.25 9.56 13.99
CA SER A 174 16.86 10.55 14.89
C SER A 174 15.79 11.33 15.67
N GLY A 175 16.22 12.08 16.69
CA GLY A 175 15.35 12.90 17.54
C GLY A 175 14.52 12.10 18.54
N GLU A 176 13.59 12.79 19.20
CA GLU A 176 12.65 12.21 20.15
C GLU A 176 11.37 11.72 19.45
N ASP A 177 10.56 10.93 20.14
CA ASP A 177 9.42 10.22 19.55
C ASP A 177 8.33 11.15 18.97
N ASP A 178 8.26 12.41 19.43
CA ASP A 178 7.29 13.44 19.03
C ASP A 178 7.91 14.58 18.17
N ASP A 179 9.18 14.45 17.80
CA ASP A 179 9.81 15.42 16.89
C ASP A 179 9.19 15.32 15.49
N ALA A 180 8.97 16.48 14.85
CA ALA A 180 8.42 16.55 13.49
C ALA A 180 9.40 16.00 12.44
N GLY A 181 10.71 16.17 12.64
CA GLY A 181 11.77 15.59 11.80
C GLY A 181 12.23 14.24 12.30
N GLY A 182 13.28 13.68 11.68
CA GLY A 182 13.93 12.44 12.11
C GLY A 182 13.16 11.17 11.76
N LEU A 183 12.22 11.24 10.82
CA LEU A 183 11.49 10.09 10.31
C LEU A 183 12.03 9.68 8.94
N SER A 184 12.10 8.39 8.72
CA SER A 184 12.56 7.79 7.46
C SER A 184 11.67 6.64 7.03
N MET A 185 11.59 6.39 5.75
CA MET A 185 10.84 5.25 5.20
C MET A 185 11.78 4.14 4.79
N PHE A 186 11.40 2.91 5.10
CA PHE A 186 12.15 1.71 4.75
C PHE A 186 11.27 0.72 3.99
N ILE A 187 11.85 0.10 2.97
CA ILE A 187 11.25 -1.00 2.21
C ILE A 187 11.64 -2.30 2.90
N VAL A 188 10.65 -3.10 3.30
CA VAL A 188 10.88 -4.36 4.00
C VAL A 188 10.12 -5.49 3.33
N GLU A 189 10.81 -6.60 3.03
CA GLU A 189 10.15 -7.81 2.55
C GLU A 189 9.29 -8.42 3.67
N SER A 190 8.04 -8.61 3.38
CA SER A 190 7.03 -9.00 4.37
C SER A 190 7.14 -10.46 4.84
N ASN A 191 7.91 -11.30 4.13
CA ASN A 191 8.21 -12.69 4.48
C ASN A 191 9.42 -12.85 5.43
N ASN A 192 10.00 -11.74 5.91
CA ASN A 192 11.12 -11.78 6.85
C ASN A 192 10.72 -12.50 8.14
N ILE A 193 11.54 -13.45 8.60
CA ILE A 193 11.27 -14.31 9.76
C ILE A 193 11.13 -13.51 11.09
N ASN A 194 11.71 -12.34 11.14
CA ASN A 194 11.65 -11.45 12.30
C ASN A 194 10.41 -10.53 12.30
N ILE A 195 9.51 -10.70 11.33
CA ILE A 195 8.24 -9.99 11.26
C ILE A 195 7.11 -10.91 11.71
N ASN A 196 6.35 -10.45 12.70
CA ASN A 196 5.14 -11.10 13.12
C ASN A 196 3.92 -10.27 12.72
N LYS A 197 3.00 -10.86 11.95
CA LYS A 197 1.77 -10.23 11.47
C LYS A 197 0.56 -10.87 12.16
N VAL A 198 -0.27 -10.04 12.76
CA VAL A 198 -1.55 -10.46 13.35
C VAL A 198 -2.67 -9.79 12.57
N LYS A 199 -3.40 -10.57 11.78
CA LYS A 199 -4.57 -10.10 11.04
C LYS A 199 -5.63 -9.59 12.02
N LEU A 200 -6.33 -8.53 11.63
CA LEU A 200 -7.40 -7.92 12.40
C LEU A 200 -8.76 -8.21 11.76
N ASP A 201 -9.73 -8.56 12.59
CA ASP A 201 -11.13 -8.67 12.18
C ASP A 201 -11.79 -7.29 12.25
N MET A 202 -11.82 -6.60 11.11
CA MET A 202 -12.37 -5.27 11.00
C MET A 202 -13.83 -5.30 10.55
N ALA A 203 -14.59 -4.24 10.91
CA ALA A 203 -16.01 -4.13 10.56
C ALA A 203 -16.28 -4.13 9.05
N ASP A 204 -15.34 -3.66 8.25
CA ASP A 204 -15.38 -3.65 6.78
C ASP A 204 -14.89 -4.95 6.14
N SER A 205 -14.47 -5.93 6.94
CA SER A 205 -13.96 -7.24 6.53
C SER A 205 -12.73 -7.18 5.61
N ARG A 206 -12.00 -6.05 5.59
CA ARG A 206 -10.78 -5.91 4.80
C ARG A 206 -9.57 -6.50 5.51
N ASN A 207 -8.53 -6.72 4.73
CA ASN A 207 -7.25 -7.21 5.22
C ASN A 207 -6.49 -6.09 5.93
N TYR A 208 -6.49 -6.13 7.27
CA TYR A 208 -5.65 -5.28 8.11
C TYR A 208 -4.77 -6.14 9.00
N ALA A 209 -3.62 -5.63 9.38
CA ALA A 209 -2.75 -6.30 10.34
C ALA A 209 -2.12 -5.35 11.35
N ASN A 210 -1.87 -5.88 12.55
CA ASN A 210 -0.83 -5.37 13.43
C ASN A 210 0.47 -6.08 13.11
N ILE A 211 1.55 -5.34 12.92
CA ILE A 211 2.84 -5.88 12.49
C ILE A 211 3.90 -5.52 13.51
N THR A 212 4.57 -6.54 14.04
CA THR A 212 5.71 -6.37 14.97
C THR A 212 7.00 -6.74 14.25
N PHE A 213 7.99 -5.86 14.36
CA PHE A 213 9.32 -6.03 13.82
C PHE A 213 10.29 -6.29 14.98
N ASN A 214 10.97 -7.43 14.97
CA ASN A 214 11.87 -7.89 16.01
C ASN A 214 13.31 -7.84 15.48
N ASP A 215 13.94 -6.68 15.55
CA ASP A 215 15.31 -6.44 15.08
C ASP A 215 15.51 -6.86 13.62
N VAL A 216 14.63 -6.37 12.75
CA VAL A 216 14.70 -6.63 11.31
C VAL A 216 15.84 -5.82 10.70
N SER A 217 16.87 -6.51 10.20
CA SER A 217 18.00 -5.87 9.50
C SER A 217 17.63 -5.58 8.05
N VAL A 218 17.79 -4.33 7.64
CA VAL A 218 17.62 -3.86 6.27
C VAL A 218 18.85 -3.12 5.78
N ASP A 219 19.23 -3.34 4.53
CA ASP A 219 20.34 -2.62 3.90
C ASP A 219 19.96 -1.16 3.63
N GLN A 220 20.95 -0.26 3.62
CA GLN A 220 20.72 1.16 3.34
C GLN A 220 20.08 1.42 1.95
N SER A 221 20.23 0.52 1.00
CA SER A 221 19.56 0.61 -0.32
C SER A 221 18.03 0.45 -0.24
N MET A 222 17.53 -0.05 0.90
CA MET A 222 16.10 -0.18 1.18
C MET A 222 15.49 1.08 1.84
N ILE A 223 16.24 2.15 1.96
CA ILE A 223 15.69 3.45 2.34
C ILE A 223 14.89 3.99 1.18
N LEU A 224 13.65 4.40 1.43
CA LEU A 224 12.79 5.05 0.44
C LEU A 224 12.81 6.56 0.70
N GLY A 225 13.41 7.31 -0.22
CA GLY A 225 13.66 8.74 -0.03
C GLY A 225 14.96 9.02 0.72
N GLU A 226 14.98 10.11 1.47
CA GLU A 226 16.13 10.54 2.26
C GLU A 226 15.93 10.23 3.75
N ILE A 227 17.05 10.08 4.47
CA ILE A 227 17.03 9.87 5.92
C ILE A 227 16.53 11.14 6.60
N ASP A 228 15.72 10.97 7.64
CA ASP A 228 15.17 12.02 8.50
C ASP A 228 14.12 12.94 7.84
N MET A 229 13.67 12.63 6.60
CA MET A 229 12.72 13.45 5.82
C MET A 229 11.39 12.73 5.51
N GLY A 230 11.07 11.66 6.24
CA GLY A 230 9.97 10.76 5.91
C GLY A 230 8.55 11.34 5.93
N LEU A 231 8.31 12.53 6.50
CA LEU A 231 7.01 13.20 6.53
C LEU A 231 7.00 14.57 5.82
N GLU A 232 8.11 15.01 5.28
CA GLU A 232 8.14 16.22 4.47
C GLU A 232 7.68 15.91 3.04
N PRO A 233 6.78 16.74 2.47
CA PRO A 233 6.25 16.55 1.12
C PRO A 233 7.25 16.87 0.01
#